data_1340aff274c925e41639bfd9d74efa09
#
_entry.id   1340aff274c925e41639bfd9d74efa09
#
_cell.length_a   1.000
_cell.length_b   1.000
_cell.length_c   1.000
_cell.angle_alpha   90.00
_cell.angle_beta   90.00
_cell.angle_gamma   90.00
#
_symmetry.space_group_name_H-M   'P 1'
#
loop_
_entity.id
_entity.type
_entity.pdbx_description
1 polymer ?
#
loop_
_entity_poly.entity_id
_entity_poly.type
_entity_poly.pdbx_seq_one_letter_code
_entity_poly.pdbx_strand_id
1 'polypeptide(L)'
;VCPLSVRKKETQVRYSGMLRTFSIASLLLAISACTTLGPDFETPQADLDNTWLTEGAAGDAQTGAAERIEQWWSVFNDPVLNRLIEEGYRQNLPLQVSGLRILQARAQLGIAIGQQYPQQQQAFGDLSRVGLSENSPNFNKAADDTYNQASIGLEAAWELDFWGRFRRGVESADASLRASIADYDNALVSLTAEIASAYLTMRTIEERVQIARQNVKTQQDSFRIADVRYRNGAVSELDPAQAKNLLFSTESTVPDLEGQLRQTKNAISILLGLTPGQLDSILDGESGRIPEPPQTLNLGVPADLLRRRPDIRQAELQAAAQSALVG
;
A
#
# COMPACT_ATOMS: atom_id res chain seq x y z
N VAL A 1 40.86 -39.11 79.55
CA VAL A 1 39.52 -38.70 79.24
C VAL A 1 39.62 -37.36 78.50
N CYS A 2 39.44 -37.31 77.19
CA CYS A 2 39.52 -36.12 76.37
C CYS A 2 38.24 -36.02 75.51
N PRO A 3 37.51 -34.90 75.42
CA PRO A 3 36.44 -34.80 74.50
C PRO A 3 36.86 -34.03 73.24
N LEU A 4 36.85 -34.72 72.11
CA LEU A 4 36.94 -34.17 70.77
C LEU A 4 35.51 -34.15 70.13
N SER A 5 34.80 -33.03 70.17
CA SER A 5 33.62 -32.88 69.40
C SER A 5 33.09 -31.38 69.37
N VAL A 6 33.79 -30.50 68.73
CA VAL A 6 33.23 -29.22 68.27
C VAL A 6 34.06 -28.69 67.09
N ARG A 7 33.92 -29.23 65.87
CA ARG A 7 34.46 -28.57 64.65
C ARG A 7 33.83 -29.04 63.33
N LYS A 8 32.55 -29.42 63.33
CA LYS A 8 31.91 -29.89 62.09
C LYS A 8 30.68 -29.07 61.65
N LYS A 9 30.29 -28.00 62.36
CA LYS A 9 29.12 -27.22 62.02
C LYS A 9 29.39 -25.91 61.28
N GLU A 10 30.55 -25.32 61.38
CA GLU A 10 30.83 -24.01 60.74
C GLU A 10 31.15 -24.10 59.23
N THR A 11 31.67 -25.20 58.76
CA THR A 11 31.99 -25.38 57.34
C THR A 11 30.77 -25.64 56.44
N GLN A 12 29.70 -26.26 56.97
CA GLN A 12 28.49 -26.52 56.17
C GLN A 12 27.63 -25.26 55.95
N VAL A 13 27.62 -24.31 56.86
CA VAL A 13 26.86 -23.07 56.74
C VAL A 13 27.49 -22.13 55.67
N ARG A 14 28.79 -22.12 55.51
CA ARG A 14 29.48 -21.31 54.50
C ARG A 14 29.27 -21.83 53.07
N TYR A 15 29.22 -23.16 52.86
CA TYR A 15 28.93 -23.72 51.52
C TYR A 15 27.50 -23.53 51.10
N SER A 16 26.51 -23.55 52.01
CA SER A 16 25.10 -23.30 51.65
C SER A 16 24.83 -21.84 51.27
N GLY A 17 25.53 -20.89 51.87
CA GLY A 17 25.44 -19.45 51.50
C GLY A 17 26.06 -19.19 50.13
N MET A 18 27.21 -19.80 49.85
CA MET A 18 27.91 -19.63 48.56
C MET A 18 27.16 -20.28 47.40
N LEU A 19 26.51 -21.45 47.61
CA LEU A 19 25.61 -22.04 46.60
C LEU A 19 24.38 -21.19 46.32
N ARG A 20 23.78 -20.57 47.33
CA ARG A 20 22.62 -19.68 47.18
C ARG A 20 22.97 -18.39 46.42
N THR A 21 24.11 -17.77 46.71
CA THR A 21 24.58 -16.57 46.02
C THR A 21 24.96 -16.90 44.57
N PHE A 22 25.55 -18.07 44.30
CA PHE A 22 25.89 -18.53 42.94
C PHE A 22 24.60 -18.82 42.14
N SER A 23 23.58 -19.44 42.74
CA SER A 23 22.29 -19.69 42.12
C SER A 23 21.53 -18.39 41.82
N ILE A 24 21.55 -17.38 42.70
CA ILE A 24 20.92 -16.10 42.49
C ILE A 24 21.69 -15.31 41.41
N ALA A 25 23.02 -15.33 41.40
CA ALA A 25 23.83 -14.70 40.36
C ALA A 25 23.62 -15.33 38.98
N SER A 26 23.50 -16.67 38.92
CA SER A 26 23.20 -17.40 37.68
C SER A 26 21.79 -17.12 37.18
N LEU A 27 20.81 -16.95 38.09
CA LEU A 27 19.44 -16.60 37.74
C LEU A 27 19.34 -15.14 37.23
N LEU A 28 20.08 -14.20 37.80
CA LEU A 28 20.17 -12.81 37.36
C LEU A 28 20.89 -12.70 36.01
N LEU A 29 21.94 -13.49 35.74
CA LEU A 29 22.58 -13.60 34.43
C LEU A 29 21.65 -14.21 33.38
N ALA A 30 20.81 -15.16 33.72
CA ALA A 30 19.85 -15.78 32.83
C ALA A 30 18.72 -14.81 32.46
N ILE A 31 18.34 -13.90 33.34
CA ILE A 31 17.31 -12.87 33.05
C ILE A 31 17.85 -11.76 32.15
N SER A 32 19.14 -11.40 32.23
CA SER A 32 19.77 -10.42 31.34
C SER A 32 20.11 -10.97 29.94
N ALA A 33 20.01 -12.28 29.71
CA ALA A 33 20.28 -12.90 28.42
C ALA A 33 19.11 -12.83 27.44
N CYS A 34 17.93 -12.33 27.85
CA CYS A 34 16.75 -12.20 26.97
C CYS A 34 16.64 -10.83 26.32
N THR A 35 17.73 -10.10 26.09
CA THR A 35 17.71 -8.83 25.35
C THR A 35 17.72 -9.07 23.86
N THR A 36 16.79 -8.45 23.14
CA THR A 36 16.82 -8.42 21.67
C THR A 36 18.04 -7.63 21.21
N LEU A 37 18.81 -8.19 20.28
CA LEU A 37 19.93 -7.52 19.65
C LEU A 37 19.42 -6.60 18.53
N GLY A 38 20.24 -5.57 18.19
CA GLY A 38 19.96 -4.62 17.14
C GLY A 38 19.29 -3.32 17.63
N PRO A 39 19.30 -2.28 16.80
CA PRO A 39 18.68 -1.00 17.12
C PRO A 39 17.15 -1.09 17.10
N ASP A 40 16.51 -0.38 18.00
CA ASP A 40 15.08 -0.09 17.90
C ASP A 40 14.88 1.02 16.85
N PHE A 41 13.84 0.89 16.03
CA PHE A 41 13.54 1.91 15.03
C PHE A 41 12.99 3.16 15.70
N GLU A 42 13.62 4.29 15.40
CA GLU A 42 13.11 5.61 15.76
C GLU A 42 12.67 6.35 14.49
N THR A 43 11.46 6.90 14.49
CA THR A 43 10.94 7.71 13.39
C THR A 43 11.85 8.91 13.14
N PRO A 44 12.41 9.07 11.92
CA PRO A 44 13.24 10.22 11.59
C PRO A 44 12.47 11.53 11.79
N GLN A 45 13.05 12.47 12.53
CA GLN A 45 12.50 13.80 12.66
C GLN A 45 12.99 14.63 11.48
N ALA A 46 12.07 14.98 10.57
CA ALA A 46 12.36 15.97 9.52
C ALA A 46 12.15 17.37 10.10
N ASP A 47 13.12 18.25 9.88
CA ASP A 47 12.99 19.68 10.19
C ASP A 47 12.11 20.30 9.08
N LEU A 48 10.84 20.45 9.39
CA LEU A 48 9.82 20.92 8.46
C LEU A 48 9.37 22.31 8.87
N ASP A 49 9.37 23.23 7.92
CA ASP A 49 8.78 24.56 8.11
C ASP A 49 7.28 24.46 8.42
N ASN A 50 6.85 25.17 9.45
CA ASN A 50 5.44 25.27 9.82
C ASN A 50 4.67 26.31 8.99
N THR A 51 5.34 26.98 8.05
CA THR A 51 4.77 28.03 7.21
C THR A 51 4.85 27.66 5.73
N TRP A 52 3.83 28.07 4.97
CA TRP A 52 3.87 27.92 3.51
C TRP A 52 4.86 28.90 2.91
N LEU A 53 5.65 28.45 1.91
CA LEU A 53 6.60 29.28 1.17
C LEU A 53 5.92 30.39 0.35
N THR A 54 4.65 30.20 -0.02
CA THR A 54 3.87 31.17 -0.82
C THR A 54 2.97 31.95 0.12
N GLU A 55 3.22 33.25 0.27
CA GLU A 55 2.34 34.17 0.97
C GLU A 55 0.96 34.16 0.27
N GLY A 56 -0.10 33.89 1.03
CA GLY A 56 -1.49 33.79 0.53
C GLY A 56 -2.01 32.38 0.27
N ALA A 57 -1.18 31.34 0.30
CA ALA A 57 -1.64 29.95 0.30
C ALA A 57 -2.23 29.53 1.67
N ALA A 58 -1.89 30.24 2.72
CA ALA A 58 -2.55 30.13 4.02
C ALA A 58 -3.84 30.97 3.98
N GLY A 59 -4.91 30.45 3.42
CA GLY A 59 -6.22 30.83 3.94
C GLY A 59 -6.16 30.62 5.43
N ASP A 60 -6.68 31.55 6.25
CA ASP A 60 -6.60 31.54 7.71
C ASP A 60 -6.51 30.12 8.23
N ALA A 61 -5.30 29.71 8.66
CA ALA A 61 -5.03 28.42 9.26
C ALA A 61 -5.70 28.37 10.65
N GLN A 62 -7.02 28.54 10.66
CA GLN A 62 -7.79 28.26 11.84
C GLN A 62 -7.80 26.76 12.03
N THR A 63 -7.34 26.35 13.17
CA THR A 63 -7.39 25.01 13.77
C THR A 63 -8.83 24.47 13.87
N GLY A 64 -9.61 24.62 12.82
CA GLY A 64 -10.99 24.19 12.67
C GLY A 64 -11.09 23.10 11.61
N ALA A 65 -11.30 21.88 12.09
CA ALA A 65 -11.83 20.75 11.35
C ALA A 65 -10.93 20.21 10.23
N ALA A 66 -10.03 19.33 10.58
CA ALA A 66 -9.61 18.22 9.73
C ALA A 66 -10.81 17.31 9.33
N GLU A 67 -12.02 17.89 9.30
CA GLU A 67 -13.26 17.18 8.98
C GLU A 67 -13.32 16.94 7.47
N ARG A 68 -13.23 15.68 7.09
CA ARG A 68 -13.51 15.12 5.75
C ARG A 68 -12.44 15.27 4.66
N ILE A 69 -11.17 15.20 5.01
CA ILE A 69 -10.12 14.99 4.00
C ILE A 69 -10.33 13.63 3.28
N GLU A 70 -11.00 12.68 3.93
CA GLU A 70 -11.31 11.35 3.38
C GLU A 70 -12.23 11.40 2.15
N GLN A 71 -13.06 12.42 2.03
CA GLN A 71 -14.00 12.64 0.91
C GLN A 71 -13.84 14.04 0.30
N TRP A 72 -12.60 14.46 0.07
CA TRP A 72 -12.28 15.80 -0.43
C TRP A 72 -13.02 16.17 -1.73
N TRP A 73 -13.32 15.20 -2.59
CA TRP A 73 -14.06 15.44 -3.84
C TRP A 73 -15.52 15.82 -3.61
N SER A 74 -16.07 15.54 -2.45
CA SER A 74 -17.46 15.92 -2.12
C SER A 74 -17.68 17.43 -2.11
N VAL A 75 -16.62 18.24 -2.01
CA VAL A 75 -16.66 19.70 -2.09
C VAL A 75 -17.17 20.21 -3.46
N PHE A 76 -17.06 19.39 -4.50
CA PHE A 76 -17.58 19.72 -5.83
C PHE A 76 -19.10 19.56 -5.95
N ASN A 77 -19.77 18.96 -4.96
CA ASN A 77 -21.21 18.70 -4.94
C ASN A 77 -21.75 18.05 -6.25
N ASP A 78 -20.94 17.19 -6.86
CA ASP A 78 -21.26 16.51 -8.11
C ASP A 78 -21.62 15.05 -7.85
N PRO A 79 -22.88 14.64 -8.05
CA PRO A 79 -23.33 13.27 -7.80
C PRO A 79 -22.74 12.25 -8.78
N VAL A 80 -22.40 12.69 -10.01
CA VAL A 80 -21.76 11.82 -11.00
C VAL A 80 -20.35 11.50 -10.58
N LEU A 81 -19.58 12.52 -10.16
CA LEU A 81 -18.23 12.30 -9.62
C LEU A 81 -18.24 11.34 -8.43
N ASN A 82 -19.18 11.51 -7.49
CA ASN A 82 -19.31 10.60 -6.35
C ASN A 82 -19.54 9.16 -6.80
N ARG A 83 -20.47 8.92 -7.73
CA ARG A 83 -20.74 7.57 -8.28
C ARG A 83 -19.52 6.97 -8.98
N LEU A 84 -18.77 7.76 -9.74
CA LEU A 84 -17.56 7.28 -10.42
C LEU A 84 -16.49 6.84 -9.43
N ILE A 85 -16.28 7.59 -8.35
CA ILE A 85 -15.32 7.25 -7.32
C ILE A 85 -15.74 5.98 -6.56
N GLU A 86 -17.01 5.86 -6.18
CA GLU A 86 -17.55 4.66 -5.55
C GLU A 86 -17.39 3.41 -6.43
N GLU A 87 -17.64 3.54 -7.74
CA GLU A 87 -17.46 2.46 -8.69
C GLU A 87 -15.99 2.08 -8.84
N GLY A 88 -15.10 3.08 -8.90
CA GLY A 88 -13.65 2.87 -8.89
C GLY A 88 -13.19 2.08 -7.68
N TYR A 89 -13.66 2.42 -6.48
CA TYR A 89 -13.33 1.68 -5.25
C TYR A 89 -13.78 0.22 -5.29
N ARG A 90 -14.89 -0.08 -5.94
CA ARG A 90 -15.41 -1.44 -6.03
C ARG A 90 -14.74 -2.30 -7.09
N GLN A 91 -14.37 -1.74 -8.23
CA GLN A 91 -14.00 -2.52 -9.42
C GLN A 91 -12.58 -2.28 -9.92
N ASN A 92 -11.85 -1.26 -9.44
CA ASN A 92 -10.49 -1.01 -9.89
C ASN A 92 -9.56 -2.19 -9.57
N LEU A 93 -9.00 -2.80 -10.63
CA LEU A 93 -8.14 -3.98 -10.50
C LEU A 93 -6.81 -3.72 -9.77
N PRO A 94 -6.07 -2.62 -10.03
CA PRO A 94 -4.89 -2.25 -9.25
C PRO A 94 -5.18 -2.13 -7.75
N LEU A 95 -6.30 -1.55 -7.37
CA LEU A 95 -6.71 -1.42 -5.97
C LEU A 95 -6.99 -2.80 -5.33
N GLN A 96 -7.67 -3.70 -6.05
CA GLN A 96 -7.88 -5.08 -5.59
C GLN A 96 -6.56 -5.82 -5.40
N VAL A 97 -5.59 -5.63 -6.32
CA VAL A 97 -4.24 -6.21 -6.18
C VAL A 97 -3.54 -5.68 -4.92
N SER A 98 -3.63 -4.38 -4.63
CA SER A 98 -3.07 -3.80 -3.39
C SER A 98 -3.73 -4.41 -2.15
N GLY A 99 -5.05 -4.64 -2.16
CA GLY A 99 -5.76 -5.36 -1.09
C GLY A 99 -5.28 -6.80 -0.90
N LEU A 100 -5.01 -7.54 -1.99
CA LEU A 100 -4.46 -8.90 -1.92
C LEU A 100 -3.02 -8.91 -1.36
N ARG A 101 -2.22 -7.87 -1.61
CA ARG A 101 -0.88 -7.73 -1.02
C ARG A 101 -0.93 -7.61 0.51
N ILE A 102 -1.97 -6.98 1.08
CA ILE A 102 -2.18 -6.95 2.53
C ILE A 102 -2.39 -8.37 3.06
N LEU A 103 -3.22 -9.18 2.38
CA LEU A 103 -3.43 -10.58 2.77
C LEU A 103 -2.15 -11.41 2.67
N GLN A 104 -1.34 -11.18 1.63
CA GLN A 104 -0.02 -11.81 1.47
C GLN A 104 0.92 -11.42 2.62
N ALA A 105 1.02 -10.12 2.95
CA ALA A 105 1.86 -9.65 4.06
C ALA A 105 1.39 -10.21 5.41
N ARG A 106 0.07 -10.34 5.62
CA ARG A 106 -0.50 -10.98 6.81
C ARG A 106 -0.11 -12.47 6.91
N ALA A 107 -0.11 -13.19 5.80
CA ALA A 107 0.34 -14.58 5.77
C ALA A 107 1.84 -14.69 6.08
N GLN A 108 2.67 -13.76 5.59
CA GLN A 108 4.10 -13.69 5.90
C GLN A 108 4.35 -13.41 7.38
N LEU A 109 3.57 -12.50 7.99
CA LEU A 109 3.60 -12.29 9.44
C LEU A 109 3.23 -13.58 10.20
N GLY A 110 2.21 -14.31 9.74
CA GLY A 110 1.87 -15.62 10.31
C GLY A 110 3.01 -16.63 10.25
N ILE A 111 3.75 -16.66 9.14
CA ILE A 111 4.95 -17.50 8.99
C ILE A 111 6.04 -17.07 9.98
N ALA A 112 6.32 -15.76 10.09
CA ALA A 112 7.31 -15.24 11.03
C ALA A 112 6.95 -15.55 12.48
N ILE A 113 5.68 -15.44 12.87
CA ILE A 113 5.18 -15.85 14.18
C ILE A 113 5.37 -17.37 14.38
N GLY A 114 5.08 -18.17 13.36
CA GLY A 114 5.26 -19.63 13.41
C GLY A 114 6.69 -20.05 13.69
N GLN A 115 7.67 -19.27 13.23
CA GLN A 115 9.10 -19.52 13.46
C GLN A 115 9.54 -19.33 14.93
N GLN A 116 8.72 -18.71 15.79
CA GLN A 116 8.98 -18.64 17.24
C GLN A 116 8.71 -19.95 17.97
N TYR A 117 7.96 -20.87 17.35
CA TYR A 117 7.61 -22.17 17.88
C TYR A 117 8.55 -23.26 17.32
N PRO A 118 8.48 -24.52 17.77
CA PRO A 118 9.31 -25.58 17.20
C PRO A 118 9.24 -25.61 15.67
N GLN A 119 10.37 -25.33 15.02
CA GLN A 119 10.45 -25.09 13.58
C GLN A 119 10.29 -26.37 12.75
N GLN A 120 10.69 -27.50 13.34
CA GLN A 120 10.52 -28.81 12.71
C GLN A 120 9.66 -29.69 13.60
N GLN A 121 8.62 -30.24 13.03
CA GLN A 121 7.73 -31.20 13.68
C GLN A 121 7.41 -32.27 12.66
N GLN A 122 7.81 -33.48 12.92
CA GLN A 122 7.50 -34.61 12.03
C GLN A 122 7.07 -35.85 12.79
N ALA A 123 6.17 -36.60 12.18
CA ALA A 123 5.84 -37.95 12.57
C ALA A 123 6.51 -38.90 11.57
N PHE A 124 7.17 -39.91 12.05
CA PHE A 124 7.77 -40.91 11.20
C PHE A 124 7.30 -42.31 11.59
N GLY A 125 7.32 -43.20 10.60
CA GLY A 125 7.07 -44.61 10.78
C GLY A 125 7.94 -45.36 9.80
N ASP A 126 8.67 -46.37 10.31
CA ASP A 126 9.49 -47.24 9.51
C ASP A 126 9.13 -48.71 9.82
N LEU A 127 9.07 -49.49 8.79
CA LEU A 127 8.95 -50.95 8.88
C LEU A 127 10.01 -51.57 8.00
N SER A 128 10.99 -52.23 8.63
CA SER A 128 12.10 -52.82 7.92
C SER A 128 12.31 -54.29 8.32
N ARG A 129 12.83 -55.07 7.39
CA ARG A 129 13.32 -56.38 7.64
C ARG A 129 14.84 -56.35 7.61
N VAL A 130 15.44 -56.64 8.75
CA VAL A 130 16.90 -56.62 8.94
C VAL A 130 17.42 -58.03 8.84
N GLY A 131 18.40 -58.29 7.97
CA GLY A 131 19.16 -59.51 7.89
C GLY A 131 20.56 -59.26 8.45
N LEU A 132 20.98 -60.07 9.41
CA LEU A 132 22.31 -60.03 10.00
C LEU A 132 23.29 -60.85 9.14
N SER A 133 24.50 -60.31 8.92
CA SER A 133 25.54 -61.08 8.22
C SER A 133 26.19 -62.10 9.16
N GLU A 134 26.22 -63.35 8.73
CA GLU A 134 26.91 -64.45 9.47
C GLU A 134 28.40 -64.17 9.65
N ASN A 135 28.99 -63.31 8.83
CA ASN A 135 30.40 -62.89 8.90
C ASN A 135 30.64 -61.70 9.83
N SER A 136 29.57 -61.20 10.54
CA SER A 136 29.73 -60.13 11.52
C SER A 136 30.56 -60.57 12.72
N PRO A 137 31.46 -59.72 13.24
CA PRO A 137 32.36 -60.08 14.35
C PRO A 137 31.64 -60.57 15.63
N ASN A 138 30.39 -60.20 15.84
CA ASN A 138 29.58 -60.55 17.01
C ASN A 138 28.34 -61.38 16.64
N PHE A 139 28.34 -62.09 15.51
CA PHE A 139 27.22 -62.92 15.08
C PHE A 139 26.98 -64.06 16.06
N ASN A 140 25.75 -64.09 16.61
CA ASN A 140 25.36 -65.22 17.49
C ASN A 140 24.57 -66.24 16.68
N LYS A 141 25.14 -67.41 16.43
CA LYS A 141 24.54 -68.50 15.65
C LYS A 141 23.29 -69.12 16.30
N ALA A 142 22.96 -68.77 17.55
CA ALA A 142 21.80 -69.27 18.26
C ALA A 142 20.59 -68.27 18.14
N ALA A 143 20.76 -67.10 17.51
CA ALA A 143 19.72 -66.13 17.27
C ALA A 143 19.24 -66.17 15.80
N ASP A 144 18.01 -65.82 15.52
CA ASP A 144 17.53 -65.65 14.16
C ASP A 144 18.37 -64.60 13.41
N ASP A 145 18.80 -64.96 12.21
CA ASP A 145 19.63 -64.09 11.34
C ASP A 145 18.78 -62.97 10.70
N THR A 146 17.44 -63.10 10.73
CA THR A 146 16.54 -62.10 10.19
C THR A 146 15.43 -61.77 11.19
N TYR A 147 15.15 -60.47 11.33
CA TYR A 147 14.03 -60.00 12.14
C TYR A 147 13.32 -58.78 11.50
N ASN A 148 12.05 -58.60 11.85
CA ASN A 148 11.30 -57.42 11.45
C ASN A 148 11.44 -56.35 12.54
N GLN A 149 11.79 -55.14 12.12
CA GLN A 149 11.88 -53.96 12.97
C GLN A 149 10.82 -52.97 12.57
N ALA A 150 10.06 -52.49 13.53
CA ALA A 150 9.12 -51.42 13.35
C ALA A 150 9.48 -50.27 14.30
N SER A 151 9.50 -49.05 13.78
CA SER A 151 9.67 -47.84 14.57
C SER A 151 8.57 -46.82 14.22
N ILE A 152 8.04 -46.17 15.23
CA ILE A 152 7.13 -45.08 15.11
C ILE A 152 7.52 -44.00 16.11
N GLY A 153 7.53 -42.75 15.70
CA GLY A 153 7.90 -41.65 16.59
C GLY A 153 7.45 -40.30 16.14
N LEU A 154 7.59 -39.36 17.05
CA LEU A 154 7.45 -37.94 16.81
C LEU A 154 8.77 -37.27 17.09
N GLU A 155 9.18 -36.38 16.21
CA GLU A 155 10.41 -35.59 16.35
C GLU A 155 10.04 -34.12 16.30
N ALA A 156 10.63 -33.33 17.20
CA ALA A 156 10.53 -31.89 17.19
C ALA A 156 11.90 -31.26 17.41
N ALA A 157 12.29 -30.34 16.54
CA ALA A 157 13.47 -29.51 16.74
C ALA A 157 13.05 -28.04 16.92
N TRP A 158 13.60 -27.43 17.97
CA TRP A 158 13.27 -26.05 18.35
C TRP A 158 14.55 -25.27 18.64
N GLU A 159 14.78 -24.20 17.85
CA GLU A 159 15.79 -23.19 18.11
C GLU A 159 15.18 -22.13 19.04
N LEU A 160 15.71 -22.03 20.25
CA LEU A 160 15.22 -21.05 21.23
C LEU A 160 15.76 -19.65 20.91
N ASP A 161 14.89 -18.65 20.99
CA ASP A 161 15.17 -17.25 20.62
C ASP A 161 15.83 -16.46 21.77
N PHE A 162 17.07 -16.80 22.13
CA PHE A 162 17.79 -16.11 23.19
C PHE A 162 18.12 -14.65 22.82
N TRP A 163 18.51 -14.41 21.55
CA TRP A 163 19.02 -13.14 21.07
C TRP A 163 17.98 -12.29 20.34
N GLY A 164 16.77 -12.80 20.18
CA GLY A 164 15.67 -12.06 19.57
C GLY A 164 15.58 -12.15 18.06
N ARG A 165 16.31 -13.05 17.39
CA ARG A 165 16.28 -13.22 15.94
C ARG A 165 14.86 -13.41 15.40
N PHE A 166 14.10 -14.34 15.98
CA PHE A 166 12.72 -14.59 15.55
C PHE A 166 11.78 -13.47 15.96
N ARG A 167 11.98 -12.87 17.13
CA ARG A 167 11.20 -11.67 17.57
C ARG A 167 11.43 -10.50 16.63
N ARG A 168 12.68 -10.21 16.23
CA ARG A 168 13.00 -9.18 15.23
C ARG A 168 12.42 -9.53 13.85
N GLY A 169 12.40 -10.79 13.46
CA GLY A 169 11.71 -11.25 12.25
C GLY A 169 10.21 -10.97 12.28
N VAL A 170 9.54 -11.17 13.41
CA VAL A 170 8.11 -10.82 13.59
C VAL A 170 7.92 -9.30 13.53
N GLU A 171 8.77 -8.52 14.20
CA GLU A 171 8.73 -7.05 14.15
C GLU A 171 8.88 -6.53 12.71
N SER A 172 9.84 -7.08 11.94
CA SER A 172 10.01 -6.74 10.53
C SER A 172 8.79 -7.10 9.69
N ALA A 173 8.20 -8.29 9.91
CA ALA A 173 7.01 -8.72 9.19
C ALA A 173 5.76 -7.89 9.55
N ASP A 174 5.60 -7.47 10.82
CA ASP A 174 4.52 -6.59 11.25
C ASP A 174 4.66 -5.18 10.64
N ALA A 175 5.86 -4.62 10.65
CA ALA A 175 6.14 -3.35 9.99
C ALA A 175 5.86 -3.43 8.48
N SER A 176 6.23 -4.55 7.82
CA SER A 176 5.93 -4.80 6.40
C SER A 176 4.42 -4.92 6.12
N LEU A 177 3.67 -5.55 7.02
CA LEU A 177 2.21 -5.60 6.93
C LEU A 177 1.60 -4.20 7.03
N ARG A 178 2.05 -3.39 7.99
CA ARG A 178 1.59 -2.00 8.14
C ARG A 178 1.98 -1.15 6.93
N ALA A 179 3.17 -1.36 6.36
CA ALA A 179 3.60 -0.70 5.12
C ALA A 179 2.69 -1.06 3.94
N SER A 180 2.24 -2.31 3.82
CA SER A 180 1.29 -2.71 2.77
C SER A 180 -0.11 -2.12 2.95
N ILE A 181 -0.53 -1.82 4.17
CA ILE A 181 -1.78 -1.08 4.44
C ILE A 181 -1.63 0.37 3.99
N ALA A 182 -0.50 1.01 4.32
CA ALA A 182 -0.22 2.38 3.87
C ALA A 182 -0.10 2.47 2.33
N ASP A 183 0.43 1.43 1.66
CA ASP A 183 0.44 1.31 0.19
C ASP A 183 -0.97 1.27 -0.40
N TYR A 184 -1.88 0.52 0.24
CA TYR A 184 -3.29 0.49 -0.15
C TYR A 184 -3.97 1.86 0.02
N ASP A 185 -3.72 2.56 1.13
CA ASP A 185 -4.23 3.92 1.37
C ASP A 185 -3.70 4.89 0.29
N ASN A 186 -2.42 4.76 -0.09
CA ASN A 186 -1.82 5.55 -1.17
C ASN A 186 -2.48 5.25 -2.53
N ALA A 187 -2.76 3.99 -2.81
CA ALA A 187 -3.49 3.60 -4.03
C ALA A 187 -4.92 4.19 -4.07
N LEU A 188 -5.63 4.25 -2.93
CA LEU A 188 -6.94 4.91 -2.83
C LEU A 188 -6.85 6.40 -3.14
N VAL A 189 -5.87 7.11 -2.55
CA VAL A 189 -5.67 8.55 -2.79
C VAL A 189 -5.36 8.80 -4.27
N SER A 190 -4.46 8.02 -4.85
CA SER A 190 -4.07 8.16 -6.27
C SER A 190 -5.25 7.88 -7.19
N LEU A 191 -5.97 6.78 -6.97
CA LEU A 191 -7.15 6.42 -7.78
C LEU A 191 -8.22 7.52 -7.74
N THR A 192 -8.51 8.05 -6.56
CA THR A 192 -9.49 9.13 -6.39
C THR A 192 -9.08 10.38 -7.16
N ALA A 193 -7.80 10.77 -7.06
CA ALA A 193 -7.27 11.93 -7.77
C ALA A 193 -7.29 11.73 -9.30
N GLU A 194 -6.95 10.54 -9.78
CA GLU A 194 -6.98 10.19 -11.20
C GLU A 194 -8.41 10.21 -11.76
N ILE A 195 -9.38 9.61 -11.06
CA ILE A 195 -10.79 9.64 -11.48
C ILE A 195 -11.30 11.07 -11.51
N ALA A 196 -11.06 11.87 -10.47
CA ALA A 196 -11.52 13.25 -10.41
C ALA A 196 -10.88 14.10 -11.53
N SER A 197 -9.58 13.98 -11.76
CA SER A 197 -8.87 14.69 -12.82
C SER A 197 -9.36 14.32 -14.21
N ALA A 198 -9.53 13.02 -14.47
CA ALA A 198 -10.05 12.53 -15.75
C ALA A 198 -11.49 12.98 -15.98
N TYR A 199 -12.33 12.98 -14.94
CA TYR A 199 -13.70 13.48 -15.02
C TYR A 199 -13.76 14.97 -15.32
N LEU A 200 -13.00 15.80 -14.62
CA LEU A 200 -12.92 17.24 -14.89
C LEU A 200 -12.41 17.53 -16.30
N THR A 201 -11.41 16.77 -16.75
CA THR A 201 -10.90 16.85 -18.12
C THR A 201 -11.98 16.49 -19.14
N MET A 202 -12.73 15.42 -18.90
CA MET A 202 -13.85 15.01 -19.75
C MET A 202 -14.90 16.14 -19.87
N ARG A 203 -15.34 16.72 -18.75
CA ARG A 203 -16.31 17.83 -18.73
C ARG A 203 -15.78 19.05 -19.47
N THR A 204 -14.49 19.37 -19.30
CA THR A 204 -13.83 20.46 -20.01
C THR A 204 -13.83 20.22 -21.54
N ILE A 205 -13.55 18.99 -21.97
CA ILE A 205 -13.57 18.67 -23.41
C ILE A 205 -15.00 18.70 -23.95
N GLU A 206 -16.00 18.23 -23.23
CA GLU A 206 -17.42 18.33 -23.61
C GLU A 206 -17.85 19.79 -23.87
N GLU A 207 -17.50 20.71 -22.97
CA GLU A 207 -17.74 22.11 -23.11
C GLU A 207 -17.03 22.72 -24.36
N ARG A 208 -15.76 22.33 -24.55
CA ARG A 208 -14.97 22.74 -25.73
C ARG A 208 -15.58 22.23 -27.03
N VAL A 209 -16.14 21.02 -27.07
CA VAL A 209 -16.86 20.49 -28.23
C VAL A 209 -18.12 21.35 -28.52
N GLN A 210 -18.87 21.72 -27.49
CA GLN A 210 -20.04 22.59 -27.66
C GLN A 210 -19.66 23.96 -28.22
N ILE A 211 -18.63 24.60 -27.65
CA ILE A 211 -18.12 25.90 -28.13
C ILE A 211 -17.60 25.78 -29.57
N ALA A 212 -16.84 24.73 -29.89
CA ALA A 212 -16.33 24.53 -31.25
C ALA A 212 -17.48 24.39 -32.28
N ARG A 213 -18.51 23.60 -31.96
CA ARG A 213 -19.72 23.49 -32.81
C ARG A 213 -20.47 24.80 -32.97
N GLN A 214 -20.57 25.62 -31.90
CA GLN A 214 -21.14 26.94 -31.98
C GLN A 214 -20.30 27.88 -32.87
N ASN A 215 -18.97 27.82 -32.75
CA ASN A 215 -18.06 28.60 -33.60
C ASN A 215 -18.17 28.19 -35.07
N VAL A 216 -18.27 26.89 -35.37
CA VAL A 216 -18.53 26.40 -36.75
C VAL A 216 -19.80 27.06 -37.31
N LYS A 217 -20.88 27.05 -36.55
CA LYS A 217 -22.16 27.72 -36.98
C LYS A 217 -21.97 29.21 -37.27
N THR A 218 -21.23 29.90 -36.38
CA THR A 218 -20.94 31.35 -36.59
C THR A 218 -20.09 31.56 -37.83
N GLN A 219 -19.09 30.71 -38.11
CA GLN A 219 -18.27 30.81 -39.31
C GLN A 219 -19.02 30.45 -40.59
N GLN A 220 -19.98 29.51 -40.54
CA GLN A 220 -20.89 29.21 -41.65
C GLN A 220 -21.71 30.43 -42.03
N ASP A 221 -22.31 31.13 -41.06
CA ASP A 221 -23.06 32.37 -41.29
C ASP A 221 -22.16 33.48 -41.86
N SER A 222 -20.92 33.62 -41.33
CA SER A 222 -19.95 34.60 -41.83
C SER A 222 -19.56 34.32 -43.28
N PHE A 223 -19.27 33.06 -43.64
CA PHE A 223 -18.99 32.65 -45.00
C PHE A 223 -20.19 32.95 -45.93
N ARG A 224 -21.39 32.62 -45.52
CA ARG A 224 -22.61 32.88 -46.28
C ARG A 224 -22.80 34.39 -46.58
N ILE A 225 -22.53 35.24 -45.62
CA ILE A 225 -22.59 36.69 -45.79
C ILE A 225 -21.53 37.16 -46.79
N ALA A 226 -20.28 36.70 -46.67
CA ALA A 226 -19.17 37.04 -47.56
C ALA A 226 -19.48 36.61 -49.02
N ASP A 227 -20.01 35.39 -49.19
CA ASP A 227 -20.36 34.83 -50.50
C ASP A 227 -21.50 35.64 -51.17
N VAL A 228 -22.57 36.04 -50.41
CA VAL A 228 -23.65 36.89 -50.93
C VAL A 228 -23.12 38.26 -51.33
N ARG A 229 -22.23 38.87 -50.56
CA ARG A 229 -21.63 40.18 -50.87
C ARG A 229 -20.75 40.11 -52.11
N TYR A 230 -19.99 39.05 -52.28
CA TYR A 230 -19.20 38.80 -53.49
C TYR A 230 -20.05 38.65 -54.72
N ARG A 231 -21.12 37.84 -54.69
CA ARG A 231 -22.05 37.65 -55.81
C ARG A 231 -22.75 38.93 -56.25
N ASN A 232 -22.95 39.87 -55.33
CA ASN A 232 -23.49 41.18 -55.58
C ASN A 232 -22.42 42.24 -55.94
N GLY A 233 -21.13 41.83 -56.12
CA GLY A 233 -20.06 42.73 -56.51
C GLY A 233 -19.59 43.72 -55.43
N ALA A 234 -19.98 43.51 -54.17
CA ALA A 234 -19.66 44.40 -53.04
C ALA A 234 -18.28 44.14 -52.42
N VAL A 235 -17.69 42.99 -52.66
CA VAL A 235 -16.37 42.58 -52.13
C VAL A 235 -15.59 41.74 -53.15
N SER A 236 -14.30 41.54 -52.95
CA SER A 236 -13.46 40.71 -53.83
C SER A 236 -13.64 39.22 -53.56
N GLU A 237 -13.20 38.36 -54.49
CA GLU A 237 -13.19 36.90 -54.30
C GLU A 237 -12.33 36.44 -53.11
N LEU A 238 -11.39 37.28 -52.71
CA LEU A 238 -10.52 37.00 -51.55
C LEU A 238 -11.33 36.86 -50.25
N ASP A 239 -12.36 37.69 -50.06
CA ASP A 239 -13.18 37.71 -48.84
C ASP A 239 -13.92 36.38 -48.57
N PRO A 240 -14.70 35.81 -49.51
CA PRO A 240 -15.33 34.52 -49.31
C PRO A 240 -14.30 33.37 -49.25
N ALA A 241 -13.14 33.47 -49.93
CA ALA A 241 -12.08 32.46 -49.86
C ALA A 241 -11.47 32.41 -48.47
N GLN A 242 -11.19 33.56 -47.84
CA GLN A 242 -10.71 33.65 -46.48
C GLN A 242 -11.73 33.12 -45.46
N ALA A 243 -13.02 33.54 -45.58
CA ALA A 243 -14.09 33.08 -44.72
C ALA A 243 -14.28 31.55 -44.82
N LYS A 244 -14.19 30.99 -46.03
CA LYS A 244 -14.25 29.55 -46.25
C LYS A 244 -13.09 28.80 -45.63
N ASN A 245 -11.87 29.34 -45.76
CA ASN A 245 -10.70 28.75 -45.12
C ASN A 245 -10.87 28.73 -43.58
N LEU A 246 -11.31 29.83 -42.97
CA LEU A 246 -11.53 29.90 -41.53
C LEU A 246 -12.62 28.90 -41.09
N LEU A 247 -13.71 28.78 -41.85
CA LEU A 247 -14.78 27.80 -41.60
C LEU A 247 -14.20 26.38 -41.56
N PHE A 248 -13.50 25.95 -42.60
CA PHE A 248 -12.95 24.59 -42.66
C PHE A 248 -11.87 24.33 -41.59
N SER A 249 -11.04 25.31 -41.27
CA SER A 249 -10.12 25.24 -40.14
C SER A 249 -10.86 25.05 -38.81
N THR A 250 -11.95 25.77 -38.58
CA THR A 250 -12.78 25.61 -37.39
C THR A 250 -13.49 24.27 -37.38
N GLU A 251 -14.05 23.81 -38.49
CA GLU A 251 -14.70 22.50 -38.61
C GLU A 251 -13.75 21.35 -38.27
N SER A 252 -12.48 21.46 -38.69
CA SER A 252 -11.49 20.41 -38.45
C SER A 252 -11.14 20.21 -36.96
N THR A 253 -11.42 21.18 -36.08
CA THR A 253 -11.19 21.07 -34.64
C THR A 253 -12.22 20.18 -33.93
N VAL A 254 -13.44 20.04 -34.50
CA VAL A 254 -14.51 19.28 -33.85
C VAL A 254 -14.19 17.78 -33.76
N PRO A 255 -13.83 17.07 -34.85
CA PRO A 255 -13.50 15.64 -34.78
C PRO A 255 -12.25 15.35 -33.91
N ASP A 256 -11.28 16.29 -33.84
CA ASP A 256 -10.15 16.16 -32.94
C ASP A 256 -10.57 16.19 -31.46
N LEU A 257 -11.39 17.17 -31.07
CA LEU A 257 -11.95 17.26 -29.71
C LEU A 257 -12.82 16.04 -29.37
N GLU A 258 -13.63 15.56 -30.31
CA GLU A 258 -14.43 14.34 -30.12
C GLU A 258 -13.54 13.08 -29.95
N GLY A 259 -12.41 13.05 -30.65
CA GLY A 259 -11.38 12.02 -30.45
C GLY A 259 -10.79 12.05 -29.06
N GLN A 260 -10.41 13.23 -28.56
CA GLN A 260 -9.92 13.43 -27.19
C GLN A 260 -10.97 13.06 -26.14
N LEU A 261 -12.25 13.41 -26.37
CA LEU A 261 -13.35 13.03 -25.50
C LEU A 261 -13.48 11.50 -25.38
N ARG A 262 -13.46 10.78 -26.50
CA ARG A 262 -13.50 9.31 -26.49
C ARG A 262 -12.31 8.70 -25.75
N GLN A 263 -11.10 9.24 -25.96
CA GLN A 263 -9.90 8.78 -25.25
C GLN A 263 -10.04 8.98 -23.73
N THR A 264 -10.51 10.14 -23.29
CA THR A 264 -10.71 10.44 -21.86
C THR A 264 -11.79 9.54 -21.25
N LYS A 265 -12.91 9.30 -21.94
CA LYS A 265 -13.94 8.36 -21.52
C LYS A 265 -13.41 6.94 -21.37
N ASN A 266 -12.57 6.50 -22.30
CA ASN A 266 -11.91 5.18 -22.20
C ASN A 266 -10.93 5.11 -21.03
N ALA A 267 -10.18 6.19 -20.76
CA ALA A 267 -9.30 6.25 -19.59
C ALA A 267 -10.09 6.12 -18.27
N ILE A 268 -11.22 6.83 -18.15
CA ILE A 268 -12.11 6.68 -16.99
C ILE A 268 -12.64 5.24 -16.90
N SER A 269 -13.06 4.63 -18.02
CA SER A 269 -13.53 3.24 -18.03
C SER A 269 -12.49 2.27 -17.50
N ILE A 270 -11.20 2.46 -17.86
CA ILE A 270 -10.08 1.65 -17.33
C ILE A 270 -9.93 1.83 -15.82
N LEU A 271 -9.98 3.07 -15.33
CA LEU A 271 -9.91 3.35 -13.89
C LEU A 271 -11.05 2.70 -13.11
N LEU A 272 -12.24 2.60 -13.72
CA LEU A 272 -13.40 1.97 -13.13
C LEU A 272 -13.46 0.44 -13.34
N GLY A 273 -12.50 -0.15 -14.09
CA GLY A 273 -12.57 -1.57 -14.44
C GLY A 273 -13.71 -1.93 -15.41
N LEU A 274 -14.22 -0.95 -16.15
CA LEU A 274 -15.33 -1.11 -17.10
C LEU A 274 -14.85 -1.39 -18.51
N THR A 275 -15.69 -2.04 -19.32
CA THR A 275 -15.48 -2.12 -20.76
C THR A 275 -15.86 -0.79 -21.46
N PRO A 276 -15.24 -0.48 -22.62
CA PRO A 276 -15.61 0.70 -23.40
C PRO A 276 -17.10 0.77 -23.68
N GLY A 277 -17.71 1.95 -23.47
CA GLY A 277 -19.14 2.21 -23.66
C GLY A 277 -20.02 2.00 -22.43
N GLN A 278 -19.60 1.25 -21.43
CA GLN A 278 -20.38 1.11 -20.18
C GLN A 278 -20.41 2.40 -19.36
N LEU A 279 -19.41 3.26 -19.51
CA LEU A 279 -19.33 4.54 -18.81
C LEU A 279 -20.53 5.43 -19.13
N ASP A 280 -21.02 5.41 -20.38
CA ASP A 280 -22.13 6.27 -20.81
C ASP A 280 -23.42 6.00 -20.03
N SER A 281 -23.64 4.77 -19.54
CA SER A 281 -24.77 4.43 -18.68
C SER A 281 -24.63 5.00 -17.26
N ILE A 282 -23.42 5.23 -16.77
CA ILE A 282 -23.17 5.84 -15.47
C ILE A 282 -23.31 7.36 -15.55
N LEU A 283 -22.95 7.95 -16.70
CA LEU A 283 -23.05 9.38 -16.94
C LEU A 283 -24.50 9.87 -17.15
N ASP A 284 -25.49 8.96 -17.28
CA ASP A 284 -26.94 9.22 -17.45
C ASP A 284 -27.30 10.19 -18.60
N GLY A 285 -26.42 10.29 -19.61
CA GLY A 285 -26.65 11.20 -20.75
C GLY A 285 -26.59 12.70 -20.40
N GLU A 286 -26.32 13.05 -19.17
CA GLU A 286 -26.16 14.43 -18.77
C GLU A 286 -24.81 14.99 -19.26
N SER A 287 -24.86 15.90 -20.25
CA SER A 287 -23.76 16.83 -20.51
C SER A 287 -23.67 17.76 -19.30
N GLY A 288 -22.89 17.40 -18.32
CA GLY A 288 -22.81 18.13 -17.07
C GLY A 288 -21.96 19.39 -17.19
N ARG A 289 -22.29 20.36 -16.34
CA ARG A 289 -21.47 21.56 -16.15
C ARG A 289 -20.09 21.13 -15.55
N ILE A 290 -19.05 21.89 -15.86
CA ILE A 290 -17.75 21.73 -15.19
C ILE A 290 -17.96 22.01 -13.69
N PRO A 291 -17.62 21.10 -12.77
CA PRO A 291 -17.77 21.34 -11.34
C PRO A 291 -16.94 22.53 -10.88
N GLU A 292 -17.53 23.41 -10.10
CA GLU A 292 -16.85 24.59 -9.59
C GLU A 292 -16.13 24.26 -8.28
N PRO A 293 -14.82 24.59 -8.16
CA PRO A 293 -14.10 24.40 -6.91
C PRO A 293 -14.64 25.35 -5.83
N PRO A 294 -14.55 24.98 -4.54
CA PRO A 294 -14.91 25.89 -3.45
C PRO A 294 -13.97 27.10 -3.45
N GLN A 295 -14.49 28.27 -3.06
CA GLN A 295 -13.72 29.52 -3.06
C GLN A 295 -12.57 29.53 -2.03
N THR A 296 -12.68 28.73 -0.98
CA THR A 296 -11.67 28.62 0.08
C THR A 296 -11.41 27.15 0.41
N LEU A 297 -10.13 26.78 0.44
CA LEU A 297 -9.66 25.47 0.89
C LEU A 297 -8.82 25.66 2.15
N ASN A 298 -9.23 25.06 3.25
CA ASN A 298 -8.43 25.03 4.47
C ASN A 298 -7.38 23.91 4.36
N LEU A 299 -6.15 24.26 3.99
CA LEU A 299 -5.09 23.30 3.72
C LEU A 299 -4.36 22.81 5.00
N GLY A 300 -4.54 23.47 6.14
CA GLY A 300 -3.80 23.14 7.38
C GLY A 300 -2.31 23.49 7.33
N VAL A 301 -1.53 22.97 8.26
CA VAL A 301 -0.08 23.23 8.38
C VAL A 301 0.71 22.25 7.50
N PRO A 302 1.74 22.69 6.74
CA PRO A 302 2.52 21.84 5.83
C PRO A 302 3.10 20.59 6.49
N ALA A 303 3.65 20.73 7.69
CA ALA A 303 4.23 19.61 8.44
C ALA A 303 3.22 18.49 8.76
N ASP A 304 1.97 18.84 9.11
CA ASP A 304 0.92 17.87 9.40
C ASP A 304 0.44 17.15 8.14
N LEU A 305 0.38 17.86 7.00
CA LEU A 305 0.00 17.25 5.73
C LEU A 305 1.02 16.19 5.29
N LEU A 306 2.32 16.46 5.45
CA LEU A 306 3.37 15.49 5.12
C LEU A 306 3.26 14.22 5.98
N ARG A 307 2.99 14.36 7.28
CA ARG A 307 2.81 13.20 8.18
C ARG A 307 1.57 12.37 7.87
N ARG A 308 0.54 12.97 7.26
CA ARG A 308 -0.71 12.29 6.86
C ARG A 308 -0.57 11.54 5.53
N ARG A 309 0.44 11.83 4.72
CA ARG A 309 0.65 11.19 3.41
C ARG A 309 0.92 9.70 3.56
N PRO A 310 0.12 8.84 2.89
CA PRO A 310 0.30 7.39 3.01
C PRO A 310 1.63 6.90 2.43
N ASP A 311 2.15 7.52 1.38
CA ASP A 311 3.44 7.17 0.76
C ASP A 311 4.63 7.41 1.70
N ILE A 312 4.62 8.51 2.47
CA ILE A 312 5.64 8.77 3.50
C ILE A 312 5.54 7.74 4.62
N ARG A 313 4.33 7.46 5.09
CA ARG A 313 4.09 6.44 6.12
C ARG A 313 4.52 5.04 5.66
N GLN A 314 4.28 4.71 4.39
CA GLN A 314 4.74 3.46 3.79
C GLN A 314 6.27 3.35 3.84
N ALA A 315 6.99 4.41 3.38
CA ALA A 315 8.45 4.45 3.36
C ALA A 315 9.05 4.34 4.77
N GLU A 316 8.46 5.03 5.76
CA GLU A 316 8.84 4.96 7.16
C GLU A 316 8.70 3.54 7.72
N LEU A 317 7.56 2.88 7.46
CA LEU A 317 7.32 1.50 7.92
C LEU A 317 8.23 0.48 7.21
N GLN A 318 8.59 0.71 5.96
CA GLN A 318 9.60 -0.08 5.26
C GLN A 318 11.00 0.08 5.88
N ALA A 319 11.37 1.30 6.27
CA ALA A 319 12.61 1.55 6.99
C ALA A 319 12.61 0.85 8.36
N ALA A 320 11.49 0.88 9.09
CA ALA A 320 11.31 0.15 10.33
C ALA A 320 11.48 -1.37 10.14
N ALA A 321 10.88 -1.93 9.07
CA ALA A 321 11.02 -3.34 8.75
C ALA A 321 12.48 -3.74 8.47
N GLN A 322 13.24 -2.89 7.75
CA GLN A 322 14.66 -3.12 7.48
C GLN A 322 15.53 -2.94 8.73
N SER A 323 15.23 -1.96 9.59
CA SER A 323 15.92 -1.74 10.86
C SER A 323 15.82 -2.97 11.76
N ALA A 324 14.64 -3.59 11.84
CA ALA A 324 14.43 -4.81 12.62
C ALA A 324 15.27 -6.01 12.13
N LEU A 325 15.67 -6.05 10.85
CA LEU A 325 16.51 -7.12 10.29
C LEU A 325 18.01 -6.97 10.60
N VAL A 326 18.44 -5.85 11.19
CA VAL A 326 19.85 -5.63 11.58
C VAL A 326 20.20 -6.44 12.83
N GLY A 327 19.26 -6.74 13.69
CA GLY A 327 19.44 -7.60 14.87
C GLY A 327 19.41 -9.09 14.53
#